data_869a5fe9268b40e114da528989a37754
#
_entry.id   869a5fe9268b40e114da528989a37754
#
_cell.length_a   1.000
_cell.length_b   1.000
_cell.length_c   1.000
_cell.angle_alpha   90.00
_cell.angle_beta   90.00
_cell.angle_gamma   90.00
#
_symmetry.space_group_name_H-M   'P 1'
#
loop_
_entity.id
_entity.type
_entity.pdbx_description
1 polymer ?
#
loop_
_entity_poly.entity_id
_entity_poly.type
_entity_poly.pdbx_seq_one_letter_code
_entity_poly.pdbx_strand_id
1 'polypeptide(L)'
;MQASQRLDRFGAEVFASLNNKLLALKAQGKTIYNMSVGTPDFKPYDHVVEALTQAARDPEMWKYALRDLPELKQAACDYYERRFGVSGITPSMVQSCNGTQEGVGHLGLALLDPGDTILVPDPCYPVFEAGAKIADAKLEYYPLVAEHSYLPYVAGIDPEVADRAKYMIVSLPANPVGSVGTPEVYEEIIAFAREHDLLIVHDNAYSDIVFDGEPGGSFLQYPGALEVGVEFFSLSKSFNVTGARIGFLVGREDVVSVFAKLRSQIDFGMFFPIQKAAIACLNGPRDEVEAQRLKYQERRDALCDGLEGLGWERPNAHGSMFVWAKLPGGRTDSMAFCEELMEKAGVVVTPGASFGPSGEGHVRMALVLPPDQIALAVEAIREAGLY
;
A
#
# COMPACT_ATOMS: atom_id res chain seq x y z
N MET A 1 18.38 -16.96 25.65
CA MET A 1 18.84 -16.14 24.49
C MET A 1 18.09 -14.83 24.56
N GLN A 2 18.76 -13.69 24.43
CA GLN A 2 18.14 -12.38 24.39
C GLN A 2 17.95 -11.97 22.92
N ALA A 3 16.76 -11.49 22.56
CA ALA A 3 16.49 -10.98 21.22
C ALA A 3 17.25 -9.66 20.96
N SER A 4 17.35 -9.25 19.70
CA SER A 4 17.93 -7.95 19.36
C SER A 4 17.02 -6.83 19.88
N GLN A 5 17.62 -5.81 20.50
CA GLN A 5 16.90 -4.61 20.97
C GLN A 5 16.18 -3.84 19.84
N ARG A 6 16.58 -4.08 18.57
CA ARG A 6 15.86 -3.51 17.42
C ARG A 6 14.39 -3.95 17.36
N LEU A 7 14.08 -5.15 17.88
CA LEU A 7 12.71 -5.65 17.89
C LEU A 7 11.81 -4.93 18.91
N ASP A 8 12.39 -4.33 19.95
CA ASP A 8 11.65 -3.57 20.95
C ASP A 8 11.03 -2.27 20.39
N ARG A 9 11.47 -1.85 19.19
CA ARG A 9 10.93 -0.69 18.48
C ARG A 9 9.62 -0.97 17.73
N PHE A 10 9.28 -2.24 17.59
CA PHE A 10 8.00 -2.65 16.99
C PHE A 10 6.99 -2.86 18.10
N GLY A 11 5.81 -2.23 17.95
CA GLY A 11 4.72 -2.37 18.90
C GLY A 11 4.14 -3.79 18.92
N ALA A 12 3.25 -4.06 19.89
CA ALA A 12 2.51 -5.32 19.95
C ALA A 12 1.67 -5.50 18.67
N GLU A 13 1.53 -6.76 18.22
CA GLU A 13 0.70 -7.10 17.06
C GLU A 13 -0.80 -6.90 17.38
N VAL A 14 -1.32 -5.70 17.20
CA VAL A 14 -2.75 -5.37 17.35
C VAL A 14 -3.63 -6.31 16.50
N PHE A 15 -3.18 -6.63 15.29
CA PHE A 15 -3.86 -7.56 14.40
C PHE A 15 -4.00 -8.98 14.96
N ALA A 16 -3.03 -9.45 15.75
CA ALA A 16 -3.08 -10.78 16.34
C ALA A 16 -4.19 -10.85 17.42
N SER A 17 -4.34 -9.82 18.25
CA SER A 17 -5.39 -9.74 19.27
C SER A 17 -6.79 -9.72 18.65
N LEU A 18 -7.02 -8.85 17.67
CA LEU A 18 -8.29 -8.77 16.95
C LEU A 18 -8.63 -10.10 16.23
N ASN A 19 -7.63 -10.75 15.64
CA ASN A 19 -7.84 -12.03 14.98
C ASN A 19 -8.23 -13.16 15.95
N ASN A 20 -7.62 -13.21 17.12
CA ASN A 20 -7.99 -14.20 18.14
C ASN A 20 -9.44 -14.02 18.60
N LYS A 21 -9.87 -12.78 18.83
CA LYS A 21 -11.25 -12.42 19.19
C LYS A 21 -12.23 -12.79 18.07
N LEU A 22 -11.87 -12.49 16.82
CA LEU A 22 -12.63 -12.88 15.63
C LEU A 22 -12.85 -14.40 15.55
N LEU A 23 -11.81 -15.20 15.76
CA LEU A 23 -11.91 -16.66 15.73
C LEU A 23 -12.83 -17.19 16.84
N ALA A 24 -12.77 -16.60 18.04
CA ALA A 24 -13.65 -16.95 19.15
C ALA A 24 -15.14 -16.67 18.84
N LEU A 25 -15.45 -15.52 18.24
CA LEU A 25 -16.82 -15.17 17.84
C LEU A 25 -17.37 -16.08 16.73
N LYS A 26 -16.52 -16.42 15.75
CA LYS A 26 -16.89 -17.42 14.72
C LYS A 26 -17.20 -18.79 15.32
N ALA A 27 -16.41 -19.24 16.30
CA ALA A 27 -16.64 -20.51 16.99
C ALA A 27 -17.97 -20.52 17.77
N GLN A 28 -18.48 -19.35 18.18
CA GLN A 28 -19.79 -19.18 18.83
C GLN A 28 -20.96 -19.10 17.81
N GLY A 29 -20.67 -19.24 16.51
CA GLY A 29 -21.70 -19.19 15.46
C GLY A 29 -22.14 -17.78 15.06
N LYS A 30 -21.42 -16.72 15.45
CA LYS A 30 -21.74 -15.35 15.09
C LYS A 30 -21.44 -15.10 13.61
N THR A 31 -22.35 -14.44 12.90
CA THR A 31 -22.09 -13.94 11.55
C THR A 31 -21.04 -12.84 11.61
N ILE A 32 -20.04 -12.93 10.72
CA ILE A 32 -18.90 -12.01 10.70
C ILE A 32 -18.75 -11.38 9.33
N TYR A 33 -18.73 -10.06 9.28
CA TYR A 33 -18.43 -9.23 8.12
C TYR A 33 -17.01 -8.68 8.27
N ASN A 34 -16.01 -9.37 7.69
CA ASN A 34 -14.61 -9.00 7.90
C ASN A 34 -14.11 -8.05 6.81
N MET A 35 -13.92 -6.79 7.15
CA MET A 35 -13.36 -5.71 6.34
C MET A 35 -12.04 -5.17 6.92
N SER A 36 -11.31 -5.96 7.71
CA SER A 36 -10.06 -5.50 8.36
C SER A 36 -8.83 -5.64 7.46
N VAL A 37 -8.75 -6.70 6.65
CA VAL A 37 -7.56 -7.02 5.85
C VAL A 37 -7.80 -6.77 4.37
N GLY A 38 -6.94 -5.95 3.76
CA GLY A 38 -6.99 -5.62 2.34
C GLY A 38 -6.39 -6.71 1.44
N THR A 39 -6.96 -7.89 1.45
CA THR A 39 -6.61 -8.95 0.49
C THR A 39 -7.70 -9.04 -0.57
N PRO A 40 -7.39 -8.81 -1.87
CA PRO A 40 -8.36 -9.02 -2.94
C PRO A 40 -9.01 -10.39 -2.85
N ASP A 41 -10.32 -10.45 -3.02
CA ASP A 41 -11.12 -11.68 -3.07
C ASP A 41 -11.34 -12.20 -4.51
N PHE A 42 -10.83 -11.46 -5.49
CA PHE A 42 -10.87 -11.85 -6.89
C PHE A 42 -9.80 -12.90 -7.22
N LYS A 43 -10.06 -13.72 -8.23
CA LYS A 43 -9.09 -14.69 -8.73
C LYS A 43 -7.98 -14.00 -9.52
N PRO A 44 -6.76 -14.55 -9.52
CA PRO A 44 -5.75 -14.18 -10.51
C PRO A 44 -6.28 -14.42 -11.92
N TYR A 45 -5.87 -13.62 -12.89
CA TYR A 45 -6.33 -13.74 -14.27
C TYR A 45 -5.79 -15.03 -14.91
N ASP A 46 -6.59 -15.67 -15.77
CA ASP A 46 -6.29 -16.99 -16.33
C ASP A 46 -4.95 -17.01 -17.09
N HIS A 47 -4.64 -15.96 -17.86
CA HIS A 47 -3.38 -15.86 -18.61
C HIS A 47 -2.15 -15.78 -17.66
N VAL A 48 -2.31 -15.25 -16.46
CA VAL A 48 -1.24 -15.18 -15.44
C VAL A 48 -1.01 -16.56 -14.82
N VAL A 49 -2.09 -17.26 -14.49
CA VAL A 49 -2.05 -18.64 -13.95
C VAL A 49 -1.43 -19.60 -14.96
N GLU A 50 -1.79 -19.47 -16.24
CA GLU A 50 -1.24 -20.29 -17.32
C GLU A 50 0.27 -20.07 -17.50
N ALA A 51 0.72 -18.80 -17.54
CA ALA A 51 2.14 -18.46 -17.65
C ALA A 51 2.98 -19.05 -16.48
N LEU A 52 2.46 -18.94 -15.25
CA LEU A 52 3.09 -19.54 -14.07
C LEU A 52 3.16 -21.07 -14.20
N THR A 53 2.06 -21.70 -14.59
CA THR A 53 1.95 -23.16 -14.69
C THR A 53 2.87 -23.73 -15.76
N GLN A 54 2.95 -23.08 -16.92
CA GLN A 54 3.86 -23.46 -18.00
C GLN A 54 5.33 -23.35 -17.57
N ALA A 55 5.69 -22.22 -16.96
CA ALA A 55 7.05 -22.02 -16.46
C ALA A 55 7.42 -23.02 -15.37
N ALA A 56 6.49 -23.36 -14.47
CA ALA A 56 6.76 -24.32 -13.40
C ALA A 56 6.97 -25.77 -13.89
N ARG A 57 6.57 -26.10 -15.12
CA ARG A 57 6.84 -27.41 -15.75
C ARG A 57 8.25 -27.52 -16.35
N ASP A 58 8.93 -26.39 -16.56
CA ASP A 58 10.29 -26.37 -17.09
C ASP A 58 11.30 -26.53 -15.95
N PRO A 59 12.12 -27.64 -15.94
CA PRO A 59 13.13 -27.84 -14.90
C PRO A 59 14.17 -26.72 -14.80
N GLU A 60 14.43 -26.00 -15.90
CA GLU A 60 15.39 -24.88 -15.91
C GLU A 60 14.89 -23.70 -15.04
N MET A 61 13.59 -23.55 -14.89
CA MET A 61 12.97 -22.52 -14.07
C MET A 61 13.06 -22.78 -12.55
N TRP A 62 13.62 -23.92 -12.13
CA TRP A 62 13.83 -24.28 -10.72
C TRP A 62 15.24 -24.00 -10.23
N LYS A 63 16.09 -23.49 -11.08
CA LYS A 63 17.45 -23.06 -10.72
C LYS A 63 17.42 -21.76 -9.92
N TYR A 64 18.50 -21.47 -9.22
CA TYR A 64 18.65 -20.19 -8.52
C TYR A 64 18.51 -19.01 -9.48
N ALA A 65 17.61 -18.11 -9.19
CA ALA A 65 17.48 -16.84 -9.88
C ALA A 65 18.49 -15.85 -9.29
N LEU A 66 19.73 -15.90 -9.76
CA LEU A 66 20.77 -14.97 -9.29
C LEU A 66 20.53 -13.52 -9.74
N ARG A 67 19.69 -13.33 -10.74
CA ARG A 67 19.27 -12.04 -11.29
C ARG A 67 17.84 -12.15 -11.81
N ASP A 68 17.18 -11.02 -11.94
CA ASP A 68 15.92 -10.93 -12.67
C ASP A 68 16.12 -11.32 -14.14
N LEU A 69 15.09 -11.95 -14.72
CA LEU A 69 15.04 -12.20 -16.16
C LEU A 69 15.12 -10.86 -16.91
N PRO A 70 15.96 -10.74 -17.97
CA PRO A 70 16.01 -9.51 -18.76
C PRO A 70 14.64 -9.09 -19.31
N GLU A 71 13.82 -10.06 -19.74
CA GLU A 71 12.46 -9.83 -20.23
C GLU A 71 11.50 -9.35 -19.14
N LEU A 72 11.74 -9.65 -17.85
CA LEU A 72 10.95 -9.10 -16.76
C LEU A 72 11.19 -7.61 -16.60
N LYS A 73 12.45 -7.21 -16.59
CA LYS A 73 12.83 -5.79 -16.49
C LYS A 73 12.34 -4.99 -17.70
N GLN A 74 12.46 -5.56 -18.89
CA GLN A 74 11.94 -4.93 -20.11
C GLN A 74 10.41 -4.80 -20.06
N ALA A 75 9.69 -5.84 -19.64
CA ALA A 75 8.23 -5.79 -19.49
C ALA A 75 7.78 -4.69 -18.51
N ALA A 76 8.55 -4.45 -17.43
CA ALA A 76 8.27 -3.36 -16.50
C ALA A 76 8.51 -1.97 -17.17
N CYS A 77 9.60 -1.79 -17.92
CA CYS A 77 9.85 -0.56 -18.68
C CYS A 77 8.70 -0.28 -19.67
N ASP A 78 8.35 -1.28 -20.47
CA ASP A 78 7.28 -1.18 -21.47
C ASP A 78 5.91 -0.90 -20.82
N TYR A 79 5.66 -1.47 -19.64
CA TYR A 79 4.44 -1.21 -18.89
C TYR A 79 4.35 0.25 -18.44
N TYR A 80 5.44 0.82 -17.90
CA TYR A 80 5.46 2.21 -17.47
C TYR A 80 5.23 3.17 -18.64
N GLU A 81 5.83 2.89 -19.80
CA GLU A 81 5.61 3.68 -21.00
C GLU A 81 4.15 3.58 -21.49
N ARG A 82 3.63 2.34 -21.66
CA ARG A 82 2.25 2.13 -22.13
C ARG A 82 1.18 2.62 -21.17
N ARG A 83 1.38 2.38 -19.88
CA ARG A 83 0.33 2.62 -18.88
C ARG A 83 0.36 4.03 -18.33
N PHE A 84 1.53 4.56 -18.09
CA PHE A 84 1.72 5.84 -17.41
C PHE A 84 2.34 6.93 -18.30
N GLY A 85 2.73 6.60 -19.53
CA GLY A 85 3.41 7.54 -20.41
C GLY A 85 4.83 7.91 -19.97
N VAL A 86 5.43 7.12 -19.08
CA VAL A 86 6.76 7.38 -18.55
C VAL A 86 7.82 6.87 -19.52
N SER A 87 8.45 7.77 -20.27
CA SER A 87 9.57 7.46 -21.15
C SER A 87 10.91 7.54 -20.41
N GLY A 88 11.92 6.83 -20.94
CA GLY A 88 13.29 6.90 -20.45
C GLY A 88 13.63 5.95 -19.30
N ILE A 89 12.69 5.13 -18.82
CA ILE A 89 13.00 4.04 -17.89
C ILE A 89 13.76 2.95 -18.64
N THR A 90 14.90 2.55 -18.09
CA THR A 90 15.76 1.48 -18.63
C THR A 90 15.78 0.28 -17.69
N PRO A 91 16.16 -0.92 -18.16
CA PRO A 91 16.27 -2.10 -17.31
C PRO A 91 17.18 -1.95 -16.09
N SER A 92 18.17 -1.03 -16.11
CA SER A 92 19.00 -0.70 -14.94
C SER A 92 18.27 0.10 -13.87
N MET A 93 17.19 0.76 -14.23
CA MET A 93 16.30 1.52 -13.34
C MET A 93 15.17 0.66 -12.75
N VAL A 94 15.20 -0.67 -12.93
CA VAL A 94 14.16 -1.60 -12.47
C VAL A 94 14.79 -2.72 -11.66
N GLN A 95 14.24 -3.00 -10.46
CA GLN A 95 14.59 -4.16 -9.66
C GLN A 95 13.32 -4.78 -9.07
N SER A 96 13.15 -6.11 -9.24
CA SER A 96 12.04 -6.82 -8.57
C SER A 96 12.26 -6.90 -7.06
N CYS A 97 11.18 -7.07 -6.30
CA CYS A 97 11.20 -7.33 -4.85
C CYS A 97 10.12 -8.36 -4.47
N ASN A 98 10.29 -9.04 -3.34
CA ASN A 98 9.35 -10.05 -2.84
C ASN A 98 8.07 -9.40 -2.25
N GLY A 99 7.42 -8.59 -3.09
CA GLY A 99 6.35 -7.66 -2.72
C GLY A 99 6.92 -6.35 -2.18
N THR A 100 6.20 -5.25 -2.42
CA THR A 100 6.66 -3.91 -2.07
C THR A 100 6.85 -3.70 -0.55
N GLN A 101 6.16 -4.47 0.28
CA GLN A 101 6.37 -4.45 1.73
C GLN A 101 7.80 -4.83 2.12
N GLU A 102 8.33 -5.91 1.55
CA GLU A 102 9.73 -6.32 1.75
C GLU A 102 10.68 -5.28 1.16
N GLY A 103 10.34 -4.78 -0.04
CA GLY A 103 11.14 -3.76 -0.72
C GLY A 103 11.32 -2.48 0.12
N VAL A 104 10.24 -1.93 0.66
CA VAL A 104 10.29 -0.73 1.53
C VAL A 104 11.11 -0.99 2.80
N GLY A 105 10.93 -2.15 3.43
CA GLY A 105 11.71 -2.52 4.61
C GLY A 105 13.22 -2.63 4.31
N HIS A 106 13.59 -3.25 3.19
CA HIS A 106 14.99 -3.40 2.79
C HIS A 106 15.60 -2.11 2.24
N LEU A 107 14.80 -1.20 1.64
CA LEU A 107 15.33 0.08 1.16
C LEU A 107 15.94 0.90 2.32
N GLY A 108 15.32 0.88 3.50
CA GLY A 108 15.88 1.51 4.68
C GLY A 108 17.26 0.96 5.04
N LEU A 109 17.44 -0.37 4.98
CA LEU A 109 18.76 -1.00 5.21
C LEU A 109 19.80 -0.66 4.12
N ALA A 110 19.35 -0.35 2.91
CA ALA A 110 20.23 0.00 1.81
C ALA A 110 20.71 1.46 1.84
N LEU A 111 19.91 2.37 2.43
CA LEU A 111 20.13 3.81 2.34
C LEU A 111 20.45 4.50 3.66
N LEU A 112 20.11 3.88 4.81
CA LEU A 112 20.19 4.52 6.12
C LEU A 112 21.30 3.96 6.97
N ASP A 113 22.04 4.85 7.59
CA ASP A 113 22.92 4.60 8.71
C ASP A 113 22.23 4.93 10.05
N PRO A 114 22.72 4.39 11.19
CA PRO A 114 22.20 4.74 12.51
C PRO A 114 22.22 6.24 12.75
N GLY A 115 21.07 6.81 13.11
CA GLY A 115 20.90 8.23 13.39
C GLY A 115 20.46 9.09 12.21
N ASP A 116 20.45 8.56 10.98
CA ASP A 116 19.84 9.23 9.82
C ASP A 116 18.35 9.49 10.06
N THR A 117 17.77 10.41 9.33
CA THR A 117 16.36 10.80 9.46
C THR A 117 15.59 10.50 8.18
N ILE A 118 14.33 10.08 8.31
CA ILE A 118 13.38 9.98 7.21
C ILE A 118 12.07 10.68 7.55
N LEU A 119 11.35 11.14 6.52
CA LEU A 119 10.01 11.69 6.61
C LEU A 119 8.98 10.60 6.29
N VAL A 120 8.00 10.42 7.18
CA VAL A 120 6.95 9.39 7.07
C VAL A 120 5.58 10.05 7.26
N PRO A 121 4.55 9.70 6.48
CA PRO A 121 3.20 10.23 6.70
C PRO A 121 2.59 9.69 8.01
N ASP A 122 1.71 10.46 8.64
CA ASP A 122 0.88 10.02 9.76
C ASP A 122 -0.58 10.48 9.54
N PRO A 123 -1.55 9.56 9.42
CA PRO A 123 -1.42 8.10 9.53
C PRO A 123 -0.75 7.46 8.30
N CYS A 124 -0.15 6.28 8.48
CA CYS A 124 0.52 5.55 7.40
C CYS A 124 0.41 4.03 7.51
N TYR A 125 0.74 3.34 6.43
CA TYR A 125 0.92 1.90 6.48
C TYR A 125 2.16 1.55 7.31
N PRO A 126 2.05 0.70 8.36
CA PRO A 126 3.12 0.51 9.37
C PRO A 126 4.48 0.06 8.81
N VAL A 127 4.50 -0.54 7.61
CA VAL A 127 5.77 -0.96 6.98
C VAL A 127 6.68 0.22 6.61
N PHE A 128 6.13 1.42 6.45
CA PHE A 128 6.93 2.60 6.08
C PHE A 128 7.95 2.96 7.15
N GLU A 129 7.67 2.65 8.38
CA GLU A 129 8.58 2.84 9.51
C GLU A 129 9.61 1.71 9.66
N ALA A 130 9.31 0.51 9.11
CA ALA A 130 10.06 -0.71 9.42
C ALA A 130 11.53 -0.61 9.02
N GLY A 131 11.82 -0.11 7.82
CA GLY A 131 13.19 0.05 7.32
C GLY A 131 14.04 0.93 8.22
N ALA A 132 13.49 2.09 8.61
CA ALA A 132 14.16 3.03 9.51
C ALA A 132 14.34 2.45 10.92
N LYS A 133 13.32 1.79 11.48
CA LYS A 133 13.40 1.13 12.79
C LYS A 133 14.50 0.06 12.84
N ILE A 134 14.64 -0.73 11.76
CA ILE A 134 15.69 -1.77 11.68
C ILE A 134 17.07 -1.13 11.49
N ALA A 135 17.18 -0.05 10.71
CA ALA A 135 18.44 0.66 10.44
C ALA A 135 18.91 1.55 11.62
N ASP A 136 18.12 1.70 12.68
CA ASP A 136 18.38 2.61 13.78
C ASP A 136 18.32 4.09 13.37
N ALA A 137 17.49 4.41 12.39
CA ALA A 137 17.24 5.77 11.94
C ALA A 137 16.09 6.43 12.72
N LYS A 138 15.96 7.74 12.59
CA LYS A 138 14.93 8.57 13.20
C LYS A 138 13.75 8.70 12.26
N LEU A 139 12.56 8.68 12.85
CA LEU A 139 11.30 8.94 12.16
C LEU A 139 10.84 10.36 12.49
N GLU A 140 10.61 11.16 11.48
CA GLU A 140 9.93 12.45 11.56
C GLU A 140 8.63 12.35 10.77
N TYR A 141 7.53 12.79 11.36
CA TYR A 141 6.21 12.59 10.77
C TYR A 141 5.67 13.88 10.17
N TYR A 142 5.04 13.75 9.00
CA TYR A 142 4.22 14.81 8.43
C TYR A 142 2.75 14.38 8.41
N PRO A 143 1.81 15.27 8.82
CA PRO A 143 0.43 14.86 9.02
C PRO A 143 -0.34 14.77 7.70
N LEU A 144 -1.16 13.73 7.56
CA LEU A 144 -2.22 13.62 6.56
C LEU A 144 -3.56 13.92 7.23
N VAL A 145 -4.04 15.15 7.11
CA VAL A 145 -5.23 15.65 7.79
C VAL A 145 -6.36 16.02 6.83
N ALA A 146 -7.59 16.04 7.33
CA ALA A 146 -8.78 16.32 6.54
C ALA A 146 -8.75 17.71 5.89
N GLU A 147 -8.15 18.70 6.56
CA GLU A 147 -8.00 20.09 6.07
C GLU A 147 -7.20 20.18 4.77
N HIS A 148 -6.33 19.20 4.52
CA HIS A 148 -5.56 19.04 3.29
C HIS A 148 -6.01 17.81 2.48
N SER A 149 -7.26 17.36 2.64
CA SER A 149 -7.82 16.20 1.94
C SER A 149 -6.98 14.92 2.12
N TYR A 150 -6.31 14.80 3.27
CA TYR A 150 -5.35 13.74 3.59
C TYR A 150 -4.23 13.58 2.53
N LEU A 151 -3.84 14.66 1.88
CA LEU A 151 -2.70 14.73 0.95
C LEU A 151 -1.46 15.30 1.65
N PRO A 152 -0.24 14.96 1.20
CA PRO A 152 0.97 15.60 1.69
C PRO A 152 0.94 17.12 1.51
N TYR A 153 1.09 17.85 2.60
CA TYR A 153 1.24 19.31 2.60
C TYR A 153 2.68 19.67 2.92
N VAL A 154 3.54 19.66 1.90
CA VAL A 154 4.99 19.83 2.06
C VAL A 154 5.40 21.20 2.62
N ALA A 155 4.63 22.25 2.34
CA ALA A 155 4.87 23.58 2.89
C ALA A 155 4.71 23.66 4.43
N GLY A 156 4.08 22.66 5.06
CA GLY A 156 3.96 22.54 6.50
C GLY A 156 5.11 21.78 7.18
N ILE A 157 6.04 21.22 6.40
CA ILE A 157 7.20 20.48 6.92
C ILE A 157 8.28 21.48 7.32
N ASP A 158 8.84 21.33 8.52
CA ASP A 158 9.96 22.15 9.00
C ASP A 158 11.17 22.00 8.05
N PRO A 159 11.68 23.08 7.43
CA PRO A 159 12.83 23.03 6.54
C PRO A 159 14.07 22.39 7.16
N GLU A 160 14.33 22.62 8.45
CA GLU A 160 15.47 22.00 9.15
C GLU A 160 15.32 20.46 9.24
N VAL A 161 14.08 19.98 9.30
CA VAL A 161 13.80 18.53 9.27
C VAL A 161 14.00 18.00 7.84
N ALA A 162 13.50 18.72 6.84
CA ALA A 162 13.64 18.34 5.44
C ALA A 162 15.12 18.27 5.02
N ASP A 163 15.93 19.26 5.37
CA ASP A 163 17.38 19.35 5.04
C ASP A 163 18.21 18.19 5.60
N ARG A 164 17.79 17.58 6.73
CA ARG A 164 18.51 16.44 7.32
C ARG A 164 17.94 15.08 6.94
N ALA A 165 16.77 15.05 6.32
CA ALA A 165 16.12 13.78 5.94
C ALA A 165 16.79 13.17 4.69
N LYS A 166 17.01 11.86 4.70
CA LYS A 166 17.53 11.11 3.55
C LYS A 166 16.47 10.87 2.48
N TYR A 167 15.26 10.55 2.93
CA TYR A 167 14.13 10.36 2.03
C TYR A 167 12.78 10.64 2.70
N MET A 168 11.81 10.94 1.86
CA MET A 168 10.40 11.09 2.23
C MET A 168 9.59 9.97 1.60
N ILE A 169 8.78 9.26 2.40
CA ILE A 169 7.84 8.27 1.88
C ILE A 169 6.52 8.97 1.54
N VAL A 170 6.03 8.71 0.35
CA VAL A 170 4.71 9.16 -0.15
C VAL A 170 3.94 7.94 -0.62
N SER A 171 2.67 7.79 -0.24
CA SER A 171 1.81 6.68 -0.68
C SER A 171 0.52 7.23 -1.26
N LEU A 172 0.37 7.12 -2.58
CA LEU A 172 -0.80 7.60 -3.33
C LEU A 172 -1.07 6.68 -4.53
N PRO A 173 -2.28 6.10 -4.66
CA PRO A 173 -3.42 6.20 -3.74
C PRO A 173 -3.13 5.65 -2.35
N ALA A 174 -3.58 6.37 -1.33
CA ALA A 174 -3.09 6.20 0.04
C ALA A 174 -3.73 5.02 0.80
N ASN A 175 -2.91 4.34 1.59
CA ASN A 175 -3.32 3.45 2.65
C ASN A 175 -2.81 4.01 4.00
N PRO A 176 -3.69 4.38 4.94
CA PRO A 176 -5.09 3.98 5.06
C PRO A 176 -6.12 4.96 4.49
N VAL A 177 -5.74 6.20 4.18
CA VAL A 177 -6.68 7.33 4.09
C VAL A 177 -7.46 7.43 2.78
N GLY A 178 -7.14 6.64 1.74
CA GLY A 178 -7.92 6.56 0.50
C GLY A 178 -7.80 7.78 -0.44
N SER A 179 -6.89 8.72 -0.18
CA SER A 179 -6.64 9.89 -1.04
C SER A 179 -5.87 9.53 -2.29
N VAL A 180 -6.07 10.29 -3.36
CA VAL A 180 -5.41 10.15 -4.67
C VAL A 180 -4.63 11.44 -4.95
N GLY A 181 -3.38 11.29 -5.41
CA GLY A 181 -2.54 12.44 -5.73
C GLY A 181 -3.02 13.19 -6.96
N THR A 182 -3.00 14.52 -6.89
CA THR A 182 -3.25 15.39 -8.04
C THR A 182 -1.94 15.83 -8.68
N PRO A 183 -1.94 16.29 -9.94
CA PRO A 183 -0.75 16.84 -10.58
C PRO A 183 -0.04 17.90 -9.72
N GLU A 184 -0.81 18.83 -9.13
CA GLU A 184 -0.30 19.92 -8.32
C GLU A 184 0.46 19.40 -7.09
N VAL A 185 -0.10 18.40 -6.39
CA VAL A 185 0.55 17.77 -5.23
C VAL A 185 1.86 17.11 -5.62
N TYR A 186 1.90 16.41 -6.75
CA TYR A 186 3.15 15.80 -7.21
C TYR A 186 4.19 16.82 -7.64
N GLU A 187 3.78 17.92 -8.29
CA GLU A 187 4.67 19.02 -8.66
C GLU A 187 5.27 19.71 -7.42
N GLU A 188 4.45 19.95 -6.37
CA GLU A 188 4.91 20.48 -5.09
C GLU A 188 5.90 19.55 -4.40
N ILE A 189 5.64 18.24 -4.37
CA ILE A 189 6.54 17.23 -3.81
C ILE A 189 7.87 17.21 -4.55
N ILE A 190 7.86 17.28 -5.89
CA ILE A 190 9.09 17.29 -6.71
C ILE A 190 9.89 18.56 -6.46
N ALA A 191 9.23 19.72 -6.41
CA ALA A 191 9.89 20.98 -6.09
C ALA A 191 10.55 20.96 -4.72
N PHE A 192 9.81 20.51 -3.70
CA PHE A 192 10.29 20.33 -2.34
C PHE A 192 11.50 19.38 -2.25
N ALA A 193 11.41 18.25 -2.97
CA ALA A 193 12.51 17.28 -3.00
C ALA A 193 13.81 17.87 -3.63
N ARG A 194 13.68 18.72 -4.66
CA ARG A 194 14.83 19.41 -5.26
C ARG A 194 15.40 20.48 -4.33
N GLU A 195 14.56 21.23 -3.64
CA GLU A 195 14.97 22.29 -2.71
C GLU A 195 15.82 21.73 -1.55
N HIS A 196 15.44 20.58 -1.02
CA HIS A 196 16.06 19.97 0.17
C HIS A 196 17.00 18.78 -0.14
N ASP A 197 17.35 18.55 -1.41
CA ASP A 197 18.14 17.36 -1.86
C ASP A 197 17.61 16.03 -1.29
N LEU A 198 16.29 15.88 -1.29
CA LEU A 198 15.54 14.81 -0.65
C LEU A 198 15.14 13.74 -1.68
N LEU A 199 15.34 12.46 -1.37
CA LEU A 199 14.82 11.38 -2.20
C LEU A 199 13.32 11.14 -1.90
N ILE A 200 12.49 11.06 -2.92
CA ILE A 200 11.10 10.62 -2.78
C ILE A 200 11.02 9.11 -2.98
N VAL A 201 10.43 8.41 -2.01
CA VAL A 201 10.09 6.99 -2.08
C VAL A 201 8.57 6.87 -2.19
N HIS A 202 8.07 6.69 -3.39
CA HIS A 202 6.64 6.61 -3.65
C HIS A 202 6.14 5.16 -3.58
N ASP A 203 5.12 4.87 -2.75
CA ASP A 203 4.44 3.58 -2.71
C ASP A 203 3.18 3.63 -3.60
N ASN A 204 3.23 2.92 -4.72
CA ASN A 204 2.19 2.86 -5.74
C ASN A 204 1.57 1.45 -5.82
N ALA A 205 1.01 1.00 -4.71
CA ALA A 205 0.37 -0.31 -4.65
C ALA A 205 -1.04 -0.32 -5.25
N TYR A 206 -1.66 0.84 -5.46
CA TYR A 206 -3.09 0.96 -5.79
C TYR A 206 -3.35 1.81 -7.05
N SER A 207 -2.38 1.98 -7.93
CA SER A 207 -2.49 2.82 -9.15
C SER A 207 -3.69 2.50 -10.05
N ASP A 208 -4.21 1.28 -9.99
CA ASP A 208 -5.36 0.84 -10.81
C ASP A 208 -6.69 0.82 -10.03
N ILE A 209 -6.68 1.23 -8.74
CA ILE A 209 -7.88 1.28 -7.90
C ILE A 209 -8.15 2.75 -7.55
N VAL A 210 -8.64 3.49 -8.52
CA VAL A 210 -9.02 4.89 -8.42
C VAL A 210 -10.44 5.02 -8.96
N PHE A 211 -11.27 5.86 -8.35
CA PHE A 211 -12.70 5.90 -8.58
C PHE A 211 -13.13 7.15 -9.36
N ASP A 212 -14.41 7.20 -9.74
CA ASP A 212 -15.09 8.37 -10.30
C ASP A 212 -14.50 8.89 -11.63
N GLY A 213 -13.88 7.98 -12.41
CA GLY A 213 -13.29 8.32 -13.70
C GLY A 213 -11.91 8.98 -13.63
N GLU A 214 -11.37 9.15 -12.43
CA GLU A 214 -10.01 9.65 -12.27
C GLU A 214 -8.98 8.66 -12.80
N PRO A 215 -7.96 9.09 -13.54
CA PRO A 215 -6.92 8.22 -14.02
C PRO A 215 -6.00 7.82 -12.86
N GLY A 216 -5.80 6.52 -12.65
CA GLY A 216 -4.68 6.08 -11.83
C GLY A 216 -3.36 6.38 -12.53
N GLY A 217 -2.31 6.65 -11.78
CA GLY A 217 -1.05 7.12 -12.32
C GLY A 217 0.18 6.60 -11.59
N SER A 218 1.32 7.14 -12.00
CA SER A 218 2.62 6.96 -11.37
C SER A 218 3.20 8.32 -11.00
N PHE A 219 3.86 8.40 -9.85
CA PHE A 219 4.67 9.58 -9.51
C PHE A 219 5.70 9.88 -10.60
N LEU A 220 6.27 8.85 -11.21
CA LEU A 220 7.33 8.98 -12.21
C LEU A 220 6.86 9.60 -13.54
N GLN A 221 5.55 9.78 -13.75
CA GLN A 221 5.03 10.44 -14.96
C GLN A 221 5.19 11.96 -14.94
N TYR A 222 5.46 12.54 -13.77
CA TYR A 222 5.58 14.00 -13.62
C TYR A 222 6.98 14.49 -13.94
N PRO A 223 7.13 15.68 -14.59
CA PRO A 223 8.42 16.22 -14.97
C PRO A 223 9.37 16.39 -13.78
N GLY A 224 10.53 15.75 -13.85
CA GLY A 224 11.54 15.80 -12.80
C GLY A 224 11.45 14.72 -11.74
N ALA A 225 10.39 13.91 -11.73
CA ALA A 225 10.24 12.83 -10.73
C ALA A 225 11.36 11.79 -10.82
N LEU A 226 11.82 11.44 -12.04
CA LEU A 226 12.94 10.52 -12.24
C LEU A 226 14.28 11.05 -11.72
N GLU A 227 14.41 12.37 -11.51
CA GLU A 227 15.62 12.98 -10.95
C GLU A 227 15.64 12.86 -9.41
N VAL A 228 14.48 12.90 -8.78
CA VAL A 228 14.37 13.01 -7.31
C VAL A 228 13.79 11.76 -6.65
N GLY A 229 13.31 10.74 -7.40
CA GLY A 229 12.56 9.70 -6.76
C GLY A 229 12.67 8.30 -7.34
N VAL A 230 12.13 7.38 -6.56
CA VAL A 230 11.86 5.98 -6.91
C VAL A 230 10.43 5.62 -6.53
N GLU A 231 9.87 4.65 -7.20
CA GLU A 231 8.51 4.15 -6.98
C GLU A 231 8.51 2.65 -6.70
N PHE A 232 7.83 2.24 -5.65
CA PHE A 232 7.46 0.85 -5.43
C PHE A 232 6.14 0.56 -6.13
N PHE A 233 6.17 -0.28 -7.14
CA PHE A 233 5.00 -0.71 -7.91
C PHE A 233 4.63 -2.16 -7.60
N SER A 234 3.40 -2.41 -7.15
CA SER A 234 2.94 -3.73 -6.73
C SER A 234 2.00 -4.37 -7.74
N LEU A 235 2.22 -5.66 -8.07
CA LEU A 235 1.26 -6.44 -8.85
C LEU A 235 0.15 -7.05 -7.99
N SER A 236 0.28 -7.00 -6.66
CA SER A 236 -0.61 -7.68 -5.72
C SER A 236 -2.08 -7.33 -5.87
N LYS A 237 -2.39 -6.05 -6.11
CA LYS A 237 -3.76 -5.53 -6.04
C LYS A 237 -4.41 -5.45 -7.41
N SER A 238 -3.68 -4.99 -8.42
CA SER A 238 -4.18 -4.88 -9.80
C SER A 238 -4.42 -6.24 -10.46
N PHE A 239 -3.63 -7.27 -10.10
CA PHE A 239 -3.65 -8.57 -10.74
C PHE A 239 -4.04 -9.74 -9.81
N ASN A 240 -4.48 -9.45 -8.58
CA ASN A 240 -4.92 -10.46 -7.59
C ASN A 240 -3.86 -11.52 -7.26
N VAL A 241 -2.60 -11.15 -7.29
CA VAL A 241 -1.46 -12.06 -7.07
C VAL A 241 -0.74 -11.81 -5.74
N THR A 242 -1.49 -11.47 -4.70
CA THR A 242 -0.92 -11.13 -3.38
C THR A 242 0.00 -12.20 -2.81
N GLY A 243 -0.34 -13.47 -3.01
CA GLY A 243 0.43 -14.63 -2.56
C GLY A 243 1.69 -14.90 -3.38
N ALA A 244 1.80 -14.36 -4.61
CA ALA A 244 2.99 -14.52 -5.45
C ALA A 244 4.18 -13.70 -4.95
N ARG A 245 3.94 -12.70 -4.11
CA ARG A 245 4.95 -11.84 -3.51
C ARG A 245 5.85 -11.17 -4.54
N ILE A 246 5.29 -10.40 -5.46
CA ILE A 246 6.05 -9.68 -6.49
C ILE A 246 5.65 -8.21 -6.59
N GLY A 247 6.65 -7.36 -6.69
CA GLY A 247 6.60 -5.94 -6.99
C GLY A 247 7.94 -5.49 -7.56
N PHE A 248 8.06 -4.20 -7.79
CA PHE A 248 9.24 -3.58 -8.37
C PHE A 248 9.61 -2.30 -7.64
N LEU A 249 10.91 -2.02 -7.55
CA LEU A 249 11.45 -0.69 -7.33
C LEU A 249 11.85 -0.15 -8.71
N VAL A 250 11.34 1.04 -9.07
CA VAL A 250 11.57 1.68 -10.38
C VAL A 250 11.96 3.14 -10.13
N GLY A 251 12.90 3.69 -10.88
CA GLY A 251 13.28 5.09 -10.83
C GLY A 251 14.79 5.31 -10.84
N ARG A 252 15.30 6.22 -10.00
CA ARG A 252 16.71 6.59 -9.94
C ARG A 252 17.63 5.37 -9.94
N GLU A 253 18.50 5.29 -10.96
CA GLU A 253 19.37 4.12 -11.19
C GLU A 253 20.35 3.89 -10.04
N ASP A 254 20.89 4.95 -9.44
CA ASP A 254 21.80 4.88 -8.29
C ASP A 254 21.12 4.21 -7.09
N VAL A 255 19.88 4.59 -6.77
CA VAL A 255 19.08 3.99 -5.68
C VAL A 255 18.71 2.54 -5.99
N VAL A 256 18.24 2.26 -7.20
CA VAL A 256 17.92 0.90 -7.66
C VAL A 256 19.14 -0.02 -7.59
N SER A 257 20.32 0.47 -7.98
CA SER A 257 21.60 -0.26 -7.93
C SER A 257 21.99 -0.64 -6.49
N VAL A 258 21.90 0.31 -5.56
CA VAL A 258 22.19 0.06 -4.12
C VAL A 258 21.21 -0.94 -3.53
N PHE A 259 19.93 -0.82 -3.84
CA PHE A 259 18.90 -1.78 -3.42
C PHE A 259 19.17 -3.19 -3.98
N ALA A 260 19.50 -3.31 -5.27
CA ALA A 260 19.86 -4.58 -5.91
C ALA A 260 21.10 -5.21 -5.27
N LYS A 261 22.10 -4.40 -4.89
CA LYS A 261 23.30 -4.86 -4.17
C LYS A 261 22.93 -5.44 -2.81
N LEU A 262 22.06 -4.79 -2.03
CA LEU A 262 21.60 -5.34 -0.75
C LEU A 262 20.88 -6.67 -0.95
N ARG A 263 19.93 -6.73 -1.89
CA ARG A 263 19.17 -7.94 -2.17
C ARG A 263 20.06 -9.13 -2.55
N SER A 264 21.11 -8.91 -3.34
CA SER A 264 22.05 -9.95 -3.73
C SER A 264 22.76 -10.63 -2.54
N GLN A 265 22.74 -9.99 -1.36
CA GLN A 265 23.34 -10.54 -0.13
C GLN A 265 22.29 -11.16 0.81
N ILE A 266 20.99 -10.96 0.56
CA ILE A 266 19.92 -11.43 1.44
C ILE A 266 19.14 -12.59 0.81
N ASP A 267 18.63 -12.44 -0.43
CA ASP A 267 17.64 -13.34 -1.02
C ASP A 267 17.88 -13.69 -2.50
N PHE A 268 18.95 -13.22 -3.11
CA PHE A 268 19.26 -13.34 -4.53
C PHE A 268 18.18 -12.74 -5.43
N GLY A 269 17.36 -13.58 -6.04
CA GLY A 269 16.29 -13.18 -6.95
C GLY A 269 15.05 -14.04 -6.77
N MET A 270 13.99 -13.64 -7.43
CA MET A 270 12.68 -14.26 -7.32
C MET A 270 12.59 -15.54 -8.16
N PHE A 271 11.88 -16.54 -7.68
CA PHE A 271 11.56 -17.78 -8.40
C PHE A 271 11.09 -17.51 -9.83
N PHE A 272 11.74 -18.10 -10.83
CA PHE A 272 11.49 -17.78 -12.24
C PHE A 272 10.03 -17.94 -12.70
N PRO A 273 9.26 -18.96 -12.29
CA PRO A 273 7.85 -19.04 -12.62
C PRO A 273 7.03 -17.83 -12.16
N ILE A 274 7.36 -17.24 -11.00
CA ILE A 274 6.71 -16.00 -10.54
C ILE A 274 7.11 -14.82 -11.45
N GLN A 275 8.37 -14.76 -11.91
CA GLN A 275 8.80 -13.74 -12.87
C GLN A 275 8.04 -13.87 -14.20
N LYS A 276 7.81 -15.09 -14.70
CA LYS A 276 7.01 -15.33 -15.91
C LYS A 276 5.53 -14.93 -15.73
N ALA A 277 4.96 -15.22 -14.56
CA ALA A 277 3.62 -14.73 -14.21
C ALA A 277 3.56 -13.19 -14.18
N ALA A 278 4.58 -12.53 -13.63
CA ALA A 278 4.68 -11.08 -13.62
C ALA A 278 4.78 -10.48 -15.03
N ILE A 279 5.55 -11.09 -15.93
CA ILE A 279 5.61 -10.70 -17.35
C ILE A 279 4.22 -10.80 -17.99
N ALA A 280 3.47 -11.86 -17.68
CA ALA A 280 2.10 -12.03 -18.17
C ALA A 280 1.15 -10.95 -17.59
N CYS A 281 1.28 -10.58 -16.32
CA CYS A 281 0.56 -9.45 -15.73
C CYS A 281 0.83 -8.14 -16.49
N LEU A 282 2.12 -7.82 -16.68
CA LEU A 282 2.55 -6.56 -17.26
C LEU A 282 2.17 -6.45 -18.75
N ASN A 283 2.25 -7.54 -19.52
CA ASN A 283 1.97 -7.57 -20.95
C ASN A 283 0.52 -7.94 -21.30
N GLY A 284 -0.26 -8.38 -20.32
CA GLY A 284 -1.64 -8.84 -20.52
C GLY A 284 -2.65 -7.73 -20.82
N PRO A 285 -3.88 -8.10 -21.16
CA PRO A 285 -4.96 -7.15 -21.40
C PRO A 285 -5.35 -6.43 -20.11
N ARG A 286 -5.88 -5.22 -20.25
CA ARG A 286 -6.29 -4.39 -19.12
C ARG A 286 -7.79 -4.43 -18.83
N ASP A 287 -8.58 -5.06 -19.69
CA ASP A 287 -10.03 -5.11 -19.55
C ASP A 287 -10.47 -5.72 -18.22
N GLU A 288 -9.76 -6.77 -17.76
CA GLU A 288 -10.04 -7.44 -16.48
C GLU A 288 -9.66 -6.55 -15.28
N VAL A 289 -8.58 -5.77 -15.39
CA VAL A 289 -8.16 -4.79 -14.35
C VAL A 289 -9.22 -3.69 -14.24
N GLU A 290 -9.71 -3.18 -15.36
CA GLU A 290 -10.75 -2.15 -15.38
C GLU A 290 -12.09 -2.68 -14.86
N ALA A 291 -12.50 -3.88 -15.27
CA ALA A 291 -13.70 -4.52 -14.74
C ALA A 291 -13.63 -4.74 -13.21
N GLN A 292 -12.44 -5.04 -12.69
CA GLN A 292 -12.20 -5.16 -11.25
C GLN A 292 -12.28 -3.80 -10.55
N ARG A 293 -11.70 -2.74 -11.14
CA ARG A 293 -11.79 -1.37 -10.61
C ARG A 293 -13.24 -0.94 -10.42
N LEU A 294 -14.09 -1.21 -11.42
CA LEU A 294 -15.53 -0.91 -11.33
C LEU A 294 -16.21 -1.66 -10.19
N LYS A 295 -15.87 -2.92 -9.94
CA LYS A 295 -16.40 -3.69 -8.80
C LYS A 295 -15.95 -3.10 -7.46
N TYR A 296 -14.71 -2.60 -7.36
CA TYR A 296 -14.27 -1.88 -6.15
C TYR A 296 -15.04 -0.57 -5.97
N GLN A 297 -15.34 0.14 -7.05
CA GLN A 297 -16.15 1.36 -7.00
C GLN A 297 -17.58 1.07 -6.51
N GLU A 298 -18.24 0.03 -7.03
CA GLU A 298 -19.57 -0.42 -6.54
C GLU A 298 -19.55 -0.74 -5.03
N ARG A 299 -18.49 -1.38 -4.54
CA ARG A 299 -18.31 -1.68 -3.11
C ARG A 299 -18.09 -0.43 -2.29
N ARG A 300 -17.26 0.51 -2.79
CA ARG A 300 -17.04 1.81 -2.16
C ARG A 300 -18.35 2.59 -2.04
N ASP A 301 -19.11 2.67 -3.11
CA ASP A 301 -20.39 3.38 -3.14
C ASP A 301 -21.36 2.76 -2.14
N ALA A 302 -21.54 1.43 -2.18
CA ALA A 302 -22.42 0.72 -1.23
C ALA A 302 -22.03 0.97 0.23
N LEU A 303 -20.73 0.96 0.56
CA LEU A 303 -20.26 1.18 1.92
C LEU A 303 -20.40 2.65 2.35
N CYS A 304 -19.94 3.59 1.53
CA CYS A 304 -19.99 5.02 1.85
C CYS A 304 -21.43 5.53 1.96
N ASP A 305 -22.30 5.17 1.01
CA ASP A 305 -23.71 5.57 1.04
C ASP A 305 -24.45 4.91 2.22
N GLY A 306 -24.12 3.66 2.52
CA GLY A 306 -24.67 2.97 3.67
C GLY A 306 -24.31 3.62 5.01
N LEU A 307 -23.05 3.99 5.21
CA LEU A 307 -22.57 4.67 6.42
C LEU A 307 -23.16 6.08 6.53
N GLU A 308 -23.18 6.85 5.44
CA GLU A 308 -23.80 8.18 5.39
C GLU A 308 -25.31 8.11 5.71
N GLY A 309 -26.01 7.07 5.21
CA GLY A 309 -27.41 6.78 5.54
C GLY A 309 -27.66 6.43 7.01
N LEU A 310 -26.61 6.05 7.76
CA LEU A 310 -26.64 5.88 9.22
C LEU A 310 -26.31 7.17 9.98
N GLY A 311 -25.92 8.23 9.29
CA GLY A 311 -25.52 9.50 9.92
C GLY A 311 -24.03 9.62 10.21
N TRP A 312 -23.19 8.74 9.69
CA TRP A 312 -21.74 8.94 9.71
C TRP A 312 -21.35 10.08 8.76
N GLU A 313 -20.29 10.81 9.06
CA GLU A 313 -19.66 11.69 8.09
C GLU A 313 -19.22 10.87 6.88
N ARG A 314 -19.45 11.40 5.64
CA ARG A 314 -19.07 10.67 4.43
C ARG A 314 -17.59 10.33 4.45
N PRO A 315 -17.22 9.04 4.33
CA PRO A 315 -15.83 8.64 4.44
C PRO A 315 -14.97 9.13 3.28
N ASN A 316 -13.68 9.35 3.52
CA ASN A 316 -12.70 9.58 2.47
C ASN A 316 -12.37 8.26 1.74
N ALA A 317 -12.63 8.19 0.43
CA ALA A 317 -12.47 6.98 -0.36
C ALA A 317 -12.39 7.28 -1.88
N HIS A 318 -11.38 8.04 -2.29
CA HIS A 318 -11.17 8.40 -3.70
C HIS A 318 -10.36 7.34 -4.46
N GLY A 319 -9.56 6.56 -3.74
CA GLY A 319 -8.75 5.49 -4.32
C GLY A 319 -8.31 4.48 -3.27
N SER A 320 -7.49 3.53 -3.68
CA SER A 320 -7.12 2.31 -2.96
C SER A 320 -8.31 1.38 -2.71
N MET A 321 -8.08 0.26 -2.05
CA MET A 321 -9.15 -0.65 -1.66
C MET A 321 -9.62 -0.41 -0.22
N PHE A 322 -9.47 0.81 0.29
CA PHE A 322 -9.80 1.17 1.66
C PHE A 322 -10.70 2.40 1.73
N VAL A 323 -11.56 2.39 2.73
CA VAL A 323 -12.41 3.48 3.14
C VAL A 323 -11.93 3.95 4.50
N TRP A 324 -11.62 5.24 4.62
CA TRP A 324 -11.19 5.89 5.86
C TRP A 324 -12.37 6.64 6.46
N ALA A 325 -12.92 6.10 7.52
CA ALA A 325 -14.14 6.62 8.13
C ALA A 325 -13.86 7.18 9.52
N LYS A 326 -14.32 8.42 9.76
CA LYS A 326 -14.35 9.03 11.08
C LYS A 326 -15.37 8.32 11.97
N LEU A 327 -15.05 8.13 13.24
CA LEU A 327 -15.95 7.51 14.19
C LEU A 327 -17.21 8.37 14.42
N PRO A 328 -18.40 7.75 14.47
CA PRO A 328 -19.65 8.48 14.70
C PRO A 328 -19.79 8.98 16.13
N GLY A 329 -20.67 9.94 16.35
CA GLY A 329 -21.05 10.40 17.70
C GLY A 329 -19.93 11.08 18.49
N GLY A 330 -18.87 11.59 17.82
CA GLY A 330 -17.74 12.25 18.48
C GLY A 330 -16.82 11.30 19.27
N ARG A 331 -16.88 10.01 18.99
CA ARG A 331 -15.99 9.00 19.60
C ARG A 331 -14.55 9.21 19.12
N THR A 332 -13.59 8.92 19.99
CA THR A 332 -12.16 9.11 19.70
C THR A 332 -11.31 7.84 19.89
N ASP A 333 -11.76 6.88 20.69
CA ASP A 333 -11.04 5.61 20.91
C ASP A 333 -11.39 4.61 19.81
N SER A 334 -10.49 4.50 18.83
CA SER A 334 -10.69 3.64 17.66
C SER A 334 -10.62 2.16 17.99
N MET A 335 -9.81 1.77 19.00
CA MET A 335 -9.69 0.37 19.42
C MET A 335 -10.95 -0.10 20.12
N ALA A 336 -11.42 0.64 21.13
CA ALA A 336 -12.64 0.32 21.85
C ALA A 336 -13.85 0.27 20.92
N PHE A 337 -13.92 1.18 19.93
CA PHE A 337 -14.98 1.15 18.93
C PHE A 337 -14.93 -0.08 18.03
N CYS A 338 -13.77 -0.48 17.55
CA CYS A 338 -13.60 -1.70 16.73
C CYS A 338 -14.00 -2.97 17.51
N GLU A 339 -13.68 -3.04 18.80
CA GLU A 339 -14.10 -4.15 19.67
C GLU A 339 -15.61 -4.19 19.83
N GLU A 340 -16.23 -3.05 20.12
CA GLU A 340 -17.68 -2.93 20.26
C GLU A 340 -18.41 -3.30 18.95
N LEU A 341 -17.89 -2.83 17.80
CA LEU A 341 -18.42 -3.11 16.48
C LEU A 341 -18.36 -4.62 16.16
N MET A 342 -17.24 -5.26 16.48
CA MET A 342 -17.07 -6.71 16.33
C MET A 342 -18.02 -7.50 17.26
N GLU A 343 -18.14 -7.10 18.51
CA GLU A 343 -18.95 -7.79 19.50
C GLU A 343 -20.46 -7.64 19.26
N LYS A 344 -20.92 -6.45 18.93
CA LYS A 344 -22.35 -6.17 18.76
C LYS A 344 -22.85 -6.45 17.36
N ALA A 345 -22.14 -5.97 16.33
CA ALA A 345 -22.55 -6.07 14.93
C ALA A 345 -21.90 -7.23 14.17
N GLY A 346 -20.84 -7.87 14.69
CA GLY A 346 -20.07 -8.85 13.92
C GLY A 346 -19.26 -8.23 12.80
N VAL A 347 -19.12 -6.91 12.75
CA VAL A 347 -18.34 -6.18 11.73
C VAL A 347 -16.92 -5.97 12.23
N VAL A 348 -15.94 -6.40 11.43
CA VAL A 348 -14.52 -6.34 11.78
C VAL A 348 -13.82 -5.36 10.87
N VAL A 349 -13.25 -4.33 11.46
CA VAL A 349 -12.51 -3.25 10.78
C VAL A 349 -11.17 -3.03 11.47
N THR A 350 -10.30 -2.19 10.92
CA THR A 350 -9.01 -1.88 11.53
C THR A 350 -9.09 -0.54 12.25
N PRO A 351 -8.70 -0.47 13.54
CA PRO A 351 -8.67 0.80 14.26
C PRO A 351 -7.64 1.76 13.66
N GLY A 352 -7.99 3.03 13.62
CA GLY A 352 -7.11 4.06 13.04
C GLY A 352 -5.80 4.21 13.79
N ALA A 353 -5.78 4.02 15.11
CA ALA A 353 -4.56 3.99 15.93
C ALA A 353 -3.49 3.00 15.44
N SER A 354 -3.88 1.95 14.68
CA SER A 354 -2.93 1.01 14.08
C SER A 354 -2.09 1.62 12.95
N PHE A 355 -2.41 2.83 12.52
CA PHE A 355 -1.73 3.54 11.42
C PHE A 355 -0.95 4.76 11.89
N GLY A 356 -0.89 5.01 13.18
CA GLY A 356 -0.22 6.15 13.79
C GLY A 356 -1.14 6.98 14.70
N PRO A 357 -0.57 7.89 15.50
CA PRO A 357 -1.34 8.71 16.45
C PRO A 357 -2.45 9.54 15.79
N SER A 358 -2.21 10.09 14.60
CA SER A 358 -3.22 10.86 13.86
C SER A 358 -4.37 10.01 13.30
N GLY A 359 -4.27 8.70 13.41
CA GLY A 359 -5.35 7.77 13.05
C GLY A 359 -6.43 7.61 14.11
N GLU A 360 -6.22 8.07 15.34
CA GLU A 360 -7.27 8.04 16.36
C GLU A 360 -8.52 8.80 15.93
N GLY A 361 -9.68 8.33 16.40
CA GLY A 361 -10.97 8.86 15.96
C GLY A 361 -11.44 8.36 14.58
N HIS A 362 -10.70 7.42 13.97
CA HIS A 362 -11.04 6.84 12.65
C HIS A 362 -10.97 5.31 12.65
N VAL A 363 -11.56 4.71 11.62
CA VAL A 363 -11.39 3.29 11.27
C VAL A 363 -11.10 3.14 9.79
N ARG A 364 -10.32 2.11 9.44
CA ARG A 364 -10.13 1.70 8.05
C ARG A 364 -10.98 0.47 7.74
N MET A 365 -11.76 0.53 6.67
CA MET A 365 -12.57 -0.56 6.14
C MET A 365 -12.06 -1.00 4.77
N ALA A 366 -11.84 -2.30 4.56
CA ALA A 366 -11.38 -2.84 3.29
C ALA A 366 -12.57 -3.25 2.41
N LEU A 367 -12.52 -2.91 1.12
CA LEU A 367 -13.54 -3.20 0.11
C LEU A 367 -13.43 -4.65 -0.40
N VAL A 368 -13.44 -5.62 0.49
CA VAL A 368 -13.25 -7.06 0.22
C VAL A 368 -14.52 -7.89 0.29
N LEU A 369 -15.65 -7.26 0.58
CA LEU A 369 -16.97 -7.90 0.56
C LEU A 369 -17.77 -7.41 -0.65
N PRO A 370 -18.62 -8.26 -1.26
CA PRO A 370 -19.52 -7.82 -2.32
C PRO A 370 -20.62 -6.90 -1.77
N PRO A 371 -21.28 -6.08 -2.64
CA PRO A 371 -22.24 -5.04 -2.19
C PRO A 371 -23.38 -5.55 -1.33
N ASP A 372 -23.89 -6.74 -1.58
CA ASP A 372 -24.95 -7.37 -0.77
C ASP A 372 -24.46 -7.68 0.66
N GLN A 373 -23.25 -8.16 0.83
CA GLN A 373 -22.65 -8.40 2.14
C GLN A 373 -22.31 -7.08 2.87
N ILE A 374 -21.90 -6.05 2.12
CA ILE A 374 -21.69 -4.70 2.66
C ILE A 374 -23.03 -4.13 3.20
N ALA A 375 -24.13 -4.29 2.45
CA ALA A 375 -25.45 -3.87 2.90
C ALA A 375 -25.88 -4.57 4.21
N LEU A 376 -25.62 -5.87 4.32
CA LEU A 376 -25.88 -6.63 5.56
C LEU A 376 -24.99 -6.16 6.74
N ALA A 377 -23.72 -5.82 6.47
CA ALA A 377 -22.83 -5.28 7.48
C ALA A 377 -23.32 -3.90 7.98
N VAL A 378 -23.77 -3.03 7.08
CA VAL A 378 -24.35 -1.71 7.43
C VAL A 378 -25.64 -1.89 8.25
N GLU A 379 -26.48 -2.85 7.87
CA GLU A 379 -27.69 -3.14 8.67
C GLU A 379 -27.35 -3.64 10.06
N ALA A 380 -26.35 -4.52 10.20
CA ALA A 380 -25.89 -5.00 11.50
C ALA A 380 -25.34 -3.85 12.38
N ILE A 381 -24.68 -2.84 11.79
CA ILE A 381 -24.24 -1.61 12.48
C ILE A 381 -25.48 -0.83 12.99
N ARG A 382 -26.52 -0.70 12.15
CA ARG A 382 -27.79 -0.05 12.50
C ARG A 382 -28.48 -0.74 13.68
N GLU A 383 -28.65 -2.06 13.59
CA GLU A 383 -29.29 -2.85 14.66
C GLU A 383 -28.53 -2.78 15.98
N ALA A 384 -27.20 -2.66 15.92
CA ALA A 384 -26.34 -2.49 17.08
C ALA A 384 -26.36 -1.08 17.69
N GLY A 385 -26.95 -0.09 17.01
CA GLY A 385 -26.99 1.31 17.45
C GLY A 385 -25.62 1.99 17.47
N LEU A 386 -24.74 1.65 16.53
CA LEU A 386 -23.35 2.14 16.46
C LEU A 386 -23.17 3.22 15.36
N TYR A 387 -23.96 4.30 15.46
CA TYR A 387 -24.00 5.41 14.52
C TYR A 387 -24.28 6.76 15.20
#